data_53573a1bc46934e21a021bd51d698b4b
#
_entry.id   53573a1bc46934e21a021bd51d698b4b
#
_cell.length_a   1.000
_cell.length_b   1.000
_cell.length_c   1.000
_cell.angle_alpha   90.00
_cell.angle_beta   90.00
_cell.angle_gamma   90.00
#
_symmetry.space_group_name_H-M   'P 1'
#
loop_
_entity.id
_entity.type
_entity.pdbx_description
1 polymer ?
#
loop_
_entity_poly.entity_id
_entity_poly.type
_entity_poly.pdbx_seq_one_letter_code
_entity_poly.pdbx_strand_id
1 'polypeptide(L)'
;YHRGKPKSSRKLHVVYVTFKDRPALEGYRERYDHILKNIQAYYADQMQANGFPPLTFQLDLDERGKLVIHDAYVDKPMSEMSVQSSGPVSREAARKVLASKGIDIEKEHVLVVCQLPDGVGPYYGGGFSHQGTGWTCDQEGLDPASFLDTEMMQGGRFKVTRGKNATIYIGGTAHELGHSFGLPHTGDGWNYPDAGASLMGHGNSTYGDELRHEGK
;
A
#
# COMPACT_ATOMS: atom_id res chain seq x y z
N TYR A 1 -22.54 -2.38 -20.64
CA TYR A 1 -21.97 -2.16 -19.30
C TYR A 1 -21.71 -0.66 -19.14
N HIS A 2 -22.59 0.03 -18.43
CA HIS A 2 -22.29 1.38 -17.98
C HIS A 2 -21.24 1.29 -16.89
N ARG A 3 -19.99 1.61 -17.20
CA ARG A 3 -19.00 1.95 -16.19
C ARG A 3 -19.57 3.14 -15.43
N GLY A 4 -20.14 2.87 -14.27
CA GLY A 4 -20.61 3.94 -13.39
C GLY A 4 -19.41 4.86 -13.13
N LYS A 5 -19.58 6.16 -13.39
CA LYS A 5 -18.57 7.13 -12.97
C LYS A 5 -18.40 6.97 -11.45
N PRO A 6 -17.16 6.92 -10.95
CA PRO A 6 -16.96 6.84 -9.51
C PRO A 6 -17.72 7.97 -8.84
N LYS A 7 -18.48 7.67 -7.80
CA LYS A 7 -19.25 8.67 -7.03
C LYS A 7 -18.35 9.65 -6.28
N SER A 8 -17.07 9.34 -6.14
CA SER A 8 -16.07 10.19 -5.50
C SER A 8 -15.15 10.78 -6.56
N SER A 9 -14.91 12.09 -6.47
CA SER A 9 -13.88 12.79 -7.24
C SER A 9 -12.49 12.66 -6.62
N ARG A 10 -12.37 11.99 -5.45
CA ARG A 10 -11.12 11.83 -4.74
C ARG A 10 -10.18 10.92 -5.50
N LYS A 11 -8.93 11.34 -5.58
CA LYS A 11 -7.83 10.54 -6.10
C LYS A 11 -6.99 9.99 -4.97
N LEU A 12 -6.26 8.91 -5.25
CA LEU A 12 -5.18 8.46 -4.40
C LEU A 12 -3.90 9.17 -4.81
N HIS A 13 -3.38 10.02 -3.93
CA HIS A 13 -2.09 10.67 -4.06
C HIS A 13 -1.02 9.85 -3.33
N VAL A 14 0.13 9.68 -3.93
CA VAL A 14 1.25 8.94 -3.34
C VAL A 14 2.36 9.92 -2.97
N VAL A 15 2.82 9.83 -1.72
CA VAL A 15 3.95 10.61 -1.23
C VAL A 15 5.04 9.66 -0.76
N TYR A 16 6.20 9.72 -1.42
CA TYR A 16 7.39 9.01 -1.00
C TYR A 16 8.20 9.90 -0.06
N VAL A 17 8.33 9.45 1.19
CA VAL A 17 9.01 10.22 2.24
C VAL A 17 10.39 9.63 2.47
N THR A 18 11.41 10.44 2.25
CA THR A 18 12.80 10.11 2.55
C THR A 18 13.22 10.76 3.86
N PHE A 19 14.14 10.10 4.56
CA PHE A 19 14.75 10.58 5.79
C PHE A 19 16.25 10.75 5.57
N LYS A 20 16.89 11.49 6.47
CA LYS A 20 18.33 11.82 6.37
C LYS A 20 19.22 10.59 6.13
N ASP A 21 18.89 9.46 6.75
CA ASP A 21 19.60 8.18 6.67
C ASP A 21 18.86 7.12 5.84
N ARG A 22 17.74 7.47 5.21
CA ARG A 22 16.92 6.59 4.37
C ARG A 22 16.56 7.30 3.05
N PRO A 23 17.49 7.32 2.08
CA PRO A 23 17.19 7.83 0.74
C PRO A 23 16.17 6.95 0.03
N ALA A 24 15.60 7.46 -1.05
CA ALA A 24 14.70 6.65 -1.88
C ALA A 24 15.42 5.43 -2.45
N LEU A 25 14.75 4.28 -2.43
CA LEU A 25 15.28 3.07 -3.07
C LEU A 25 15.23 3.22 -4.59
N GLU A 26 16.22 2.65 -5.26
CA GLU A 26 16.30 2.68 -6.71
C GLU A 26 15.02 2.09 -7.34
N GLY A 27 14.54 2.70 -8.43
CA GLY A 27 13.38 2.25 -9.18
C GLY A 27 12.03 2.35 -8.44
N TYR A 28 11.94 3.07 -7.31
CA TYR A 28 10.70 3.15 -6.52
C TYR A 28 9.50 3.67 -7.31
N ARG A 29 9.71 4.57 -8.30
CA ARG A 29 8.61 5.13 -9.09
C ARG A 29 7.95 4.07 -9.97
N GLU A 30 8.74 3.28 -10.67
CA GLU A 30 8.27 2.17 -11.50
C GLU A 30 7.64 1.09 -10.64
N ARG A 31 8.27 0.74 -9.51
CA ARG A 31 7.72 -0.25 -8.58
C ARG A 31 6.34 0.13 -8.09
N TYR A 32 6.18 1.35 -7.58
CA TYR A 32 4.88 1.80 -7.06
C TYR A 32 3.84 2.04 -8.14
N ASP A 33 4.24 2.38 -9.36
CA ASP A 33 3.34 2.39 -10.51
C ASP A 33 2.75 0.98 -10.76
N HIS A 34 3.60 -0.07 -10.75
CA HIS A 34 3.17 -1.45 -10.89
C HIS A 34 2.34 -1.93 -9.69
N ILE A 35 2.81 -1.69 -8.47
CA ILE A 35 2.14 -2.11 -7.24
C ILE A 35 0.73 -1.52 -7.16
N LEU A 36 0.57 -0.21 -7.35
CA LEU A 36 -0.73 0.42 -7.17
C LEU A 36 -1.71 0.13 -8.30
N LYS A 37 -1.24 -0.09 -9.51
CA LYS A 37 -2.08 -0.60 -10.61
C LYS A 37 -2.54 -2.02 -10.35
N ASN A 38 -1.68 -2.88 -9.81
CA ASN A 38 -2.03 -4.24 -9.41
C ASN A 38 -3.08 -4.21 -8.29
N ILE A 39 -2.89 -3.39 -7.24
CA ILE A 39 -3.86 -3.24 -6.16
C ILE A 39 -5.19 -2.66 -6.68
N GLN A 40 -5.15 -1.69 -7.59
CA GLN A 40 -6.34 -1.11 -8.19
C GLN A 40 -7.16 -2.16 -8.96
N ALA A 41 -6.49 -3.03 -9.73
CA ALA A 41 -7.13 -4.14 -10.42
C ALA A 41 -7.71 -5.14 -9.44
N TYR A 42 -6.96 -5.53 -8.41
CA TYR A 42 -7.44 -6.43 -7.36
C TYR A 42 -8.74 -5.94 -6.70
N TYR A 43 -8.83 -4.66 -6.33
CA TYR A 43 -10.06 -4.12 -5.76
C TYR A 43 -11.24 -4.22 -6.73
N ALA A 44 -11.03 -3.94 -8.03
CA ALA A 44 -12.07 -4.07 -9.05
C ALA A 44 -12.53 -5.53 -9.19
N ASP A 45 -11.59 -6.47 -9.23
CA ASP A 45 -11.86 -7.90 -9.38
C ASP A 45 -12.61 -8.46 -8.16
N GLN A 46 -12.21 -8.05 -6.95
CA GLN A 46 -12.90 -8.45 -5.72
C GLN A 46 -14.32 -7.89 -5.65
N MET A 47 -14.57 -6.67 -6.08
CA MET A 47 -15.93 -6.13 -6.19
C MET A 47 -16.76 -6.95 -7.16
N GLN A 48 -16.20 -7.30 -8.31
CA GLN A 48 -16.90 -8.10 -9.32
C GLN A 48 -17.17 -9.53 -8.84
N ALA A 49 -16.21 -10.17 -8.18
CA ALA A 49 -16.36 -11.51 -7.61
C ALA A 49 -17.47 -11.59 -6.55
N ASN A 50 -17.74 -10.47 -5.87
CA ASN A 50 -18.82 -10.35 -4.89
C ASN A 50 -20.12 -9.79 -5.46
N GLY A 51 -20.32 -9.80 -6.79
CA GLY A 51 -21.57 -9.43 -7.45
C GLY A 51 -21.81 -7.93 -7.62
N PHE A 52 -20.80 -7.10 -7.37
CA PHE A 52 -20.85 -5.66 -7.61
C PHE A 52 -20.23 -5.29 -8.96
N PRO A 53 -20.50 -4.10 -9.51
CA PRO A 53 -19.69 -3.58 -10.61
C PRO A 53 -18.19 -3.54 -10.23
N PRO A 54 -17.25 -3.64 -11.20
CA PRO A 54 -15.81 -3.60 -10.92
C PRO A 54 -15.37 -2.19 -10.52
N LEU A 55 -15.84 -1.75 -9.35
CA LEU A 55 -15.53 -0.45 -8.76
C LEU A 55 -14.16 -0.51 -8.09
N THR A 56 -13.39 0.56 -8.27
CA THR A 56 -12.09 0.72 -7.65
C THR A 56 -11.79 2.21 -7.40
N PHE A 57 -10.70 2.49 -6.72
CA PHE A 57 -10.25 3.86 -6.47
C PHE A 57 -9.56 4.48 -7.70
N GLN A 58 -9.50 5.79 -7.74
CA GLN A 58 -8.84 6.54 -8.80
C GLN A 58 -7.39 6.85 -8.41
N LEU A 59 -6.44 6.47 -9.26
CA LEU A 59 -5.02 6.86 -9.14
C LEU A 59 -4.81 8.26 -9.70
N ASP A 60 -3.88 9.01 -9.11
CA ASP A 60 -3.36 10.23 -9.72
C ASP A 60 -2.28 9.86 -10.74
N LEU A 61 -2.61 10.00 -12.01
CA LEU A 61 -1.74 9.61 -13.13
C LEU A 61 -1.36 10.84 -13.96
N ASP A 62 -0.14 10.83 -14.49
CA ASP A 62 0.32 11.82 -15.45
C ASP A 62 -0.29 11.59 -16.86
N GLU A 63 0.07 12.45 -17.81
CA GLU A 63 -0.40 12.40 -19.20
C GLU A 63 0.01 11.11 -19.93
N ARG A 64 1.03 10.41 -19.45
CA ARG A 64 1.52 9.13 -19.97
C ARG A 64 0.89 7.93 -19.28
N GLY A 65 -0.03 8.17 -18.34
CA GLY A 65 -0.67 7.13 -17.53
C GLY A 65 0.25 6.51 -16.49
N LYS A 66 1.31 7.22 -16.08
CA LYS A 66 2.20 6.82 -15.00
C LYS A 66 1.75 7.44 -13.68
N LEU A 67 1.94 6.70 -12.59
CA LEU A 67 1.62 7.17 -11.24
C LEU A 67 2.40 8.44 -10.91
N VAL A 68 1.68 9.48 -10.46
CA VAL A 68 2.31 10.67 -9.90
C VAL A 68 2.73 10.38 -8.47
N ILE A 69 4.04 10.48 -8.20
CA ILE A 69 4.60 10.32 -6.86
C ILE A 69 5.25 11.64 -6.45
N HIS A 70 4.80 12.16 -5.32
CA HIS A 70 5.35 13.36 -4.71
C HIS A 70 6.46 12.98 -3.76
N ASP A 71 7.59 13.69 -3.82
CA ASP A 71 8.72 13.43 -2.94
C ASP A 71 8.69 14.40 -1.76
N ALA A 72 8.83 13.86 -0.56
CA ALA A 72 8.96 14.61 0.67
C ALA A 72 10.26 14.23 1.39
N TYR A 73 10.90 15.19 2.04
CA TYR A 73 12.12 14.99 2.80
C TYR A 73 11.93 15.40 4.25
N VAL A 74 12.47 14.58 5.14
CA VAL A 74 12.51 14.81 6.59
C VAL A 74 13.97 14.90 7.02
N ASP A 75 14.42 16.07 7.48
CA ASP A 75 15.78 16.29 7.98
C ASP A 75 15.96 15.74 9.41
N LYS A 76 15.60 14.47 9.57
CA LYS A 76 15.84 13.67 10.76
C LYS A 76 16.20 12.26 10.32
N PRO A 77 17.10 11.57 11.03
CA PRO A 77 17.35 10.17 10.73
C PRO A 77 16.19 9.29 11.22
N MET A 78 15.79 8.33 10.39
CA MET A 78 14.77 7.32 10.74
C MET A 78 15.27 6.41 11.86
N SER A 79 16.57 6.15 11.94
CA SER A 79 17.19 5.34 12.99
C SER A 79 17.02 5.90 14.42
N GLU A 80 16.72 7.18 14.55
CA GLU A 80 16.43 7.84 15.85
C GLU A 80 14.91 7.85 16.16
N MET A 81 14.09 7.21 15.34
CA MET A 81 12.63 7.20 15.47
C MET A 81 12.12 5.80 15.78
N SER A 82 11.01 5.74 16.50
CA SER A 82 10.18 4.54 16.58
C SER A 82 9.20 4.51 15.40
N VAL A 83 8.63 3.33 15.11
CA VAL A 83 7.54 3.20 14.13
C VAL A 83 6.39 4.15 14.46
N GLN A 84 6.01 4.23 15.74
CA GLN A 84 4.92 5.07 16.19
C GLN A 84 5.20 6.57 16.01
N SER A 85 6.44 7.01 16.20
CA SER A 85 6.81 8.42 16.02
C SER A 85 7.02 8.78 14.55
N SER A 86 7.39 7.84 13.69
CA SER A 86 7.65 8.09 12.27
C SER A 86 6.38 8.39 11.47
N GLY A 87 5.25 7.78 11.82
CA GLY A 87 3.97 7.97 11.12
C GLY A 87 3.51 9.44 11.11
N PRO A 88 3.33 10.10 12.27
CA PRO A 88 2.96 11.52 12.32
C PRO A 88 3.94 12.44 11.60
N VAL A 89 5.24 12.17 11.68
CA VAL A 89 6.28 12.97 11.00
C VAL A 89 6.18 12.80 9.49
N SER A 90 6.02 11.58 9.01
CA SER A 90 5.83 11.29 7.58
C SER A 90 4.55 11.92 7.04
N ARG A 91 3.44 11.85 7.80
CA ARG A 91 2.18 12.49 7.41
C ARG A 91 2.31 14.00 7.31
N GLU A 92 3.01 14.63 8.25
CA GLU A 92 3.23 16.08 8.21
C GLU A 92 4.10 16.49 7.01
N ALA A 93 5.13 15.71 6.67
CA ALA A 93 5.94 15.93 5.47
C ALA A 93 5.07 15.79 4.20
N ALA A 94 4.24 14.76 4.12
CA ALA A 94 3.30 14.56 3.03
C ALA A 94 2.30 15.73 2.92
N ARG A 95 1.72 16.17 4.05
CA ARG A 95 0.80 17.32 4.08
C ARG A 95 1.43 18.57 3.49
N LYS A 96 2.67 18.89 3.85
CA LYS A 96 3.39 20.08 3.35
C LYS A 96 3.60 20.02 1.84
N VAL A 97 4.06 18.87 1.35
CA VAL A 97 4.32 18.68 -0.08
C VAL A 97 3.02 18.76 -0.88
N LEU A 98 1.96 18.09 -0.44
CA LEU A 98 0.66 18.11 -1.13
C LEU A 98 0.04 19.52 -1.10
N ALA A 99 0.10 20.21 0.04
CA ALA A 99 -0.39 21.59 0.16
C ALA A 99 0.32 22.54 -0.81
N SER A 100 1.63 22.38 -1.04
CA SER A 100 2.38 23.17 -2.03
C SER A 100 1.91 22.95 -3.48
N LYS A 101 1.14 21.89 -3.73
CA LYS A 101 0.51 21.54 -5.01
C LYS A 101 -0.98 21.87 -5.04
N GLY A 102 -1.51 22.50 -3.99
CA GLY A 102 -2.93 22.80 -3.87
C GLY A 102 -3.80 21.59 -3.51
N ILE A 103 -3.19 20.48 -3.04
CA ILE A 103 -3.87 19.25 -2.66
C ILE A 103 -4.07 19.26 -1.14
N ASP A 104 -5.31 19.13 -0.71
CA ASP A 104 -5.67 19.08 0.70
C ASP A 104 -5.73 17.63 1.18
N ILE A 105 -4.77 17.21 2.01
CA ILE A 105 -4.65 15.85 2.53
C ILE A 105 -5.92 15.38 3.29
N GLU A 106 -6.71 16.31 3.83
CA GLU A 106 -7.94 15.95 4.56
C GLU A 106 -9.13 15.68 3.62
N LYS A 107 -9.00 16.03 2.32
CA LYS A 107 -10.05 15.86 1.32
C LYS A 107 -9.78 14.77 0.31
N GLU A 108 -8.55 14.25 0.27
CA GLU A 108 -8.12 13.24 -0.70
C GLU A 108 -7.74 11.94 0.02
N HIS A 109 -7.46 10.90 -0.76
CA HIS A 109 -6.83 9.68 -0.26
C HIS A 109 -5.32 9.80 -0.46
N VAL A 110 -4.56 9.42 0.55
CA VAL A 110 -3.09 9.53 0.50
C VAL A 110 -2.45 8.22 0.95
N LEU A 111 -1.50 7.74 0.16
CA LEU A 111 -0.58 6.69 0.57
C LEU A 111 0.78 7.32 0.86
N VAL A 112 1.25 7.18 2.07
CA VAL A 112 2.59 7.55 2.49
C VAL A 112 3.49 6.32 2.42
N VAL A 113 4.58 6.44 1.67
CA VAL A 113 5.58 5.39 1.49
C VAL A 113 6.89 5.85 2.10
N CYS A 114 7.53 5.05 2.91
CA CYS A 114 8.88 5.32 3.42
C CYS A 114 9.61 4.02 3.77
N GLN A 115 10.92 4.10 3.97
CA GLN A 115 11.66 3.00 4.58
C GLN A 115 11.57 3.10 6.10
N LEU A 116 11.26 1.99 6.76
CA LEU A 116 11.22 1.89 8.22
C LEU A 116 12.56 1.46 8.80
N PRO A 117 12.79 1.58 10.12
CA PRO A 117 13.96 1.04 10.77
C PRO A 117 14.12 -0.46 10.51
N ASP A 118 15.36 -0.94 10.52
CA ASP A 118 15.68 -2.35 10.27
C ASP A 118 14.94 -3.29 11.23
N GLY A 119 14.46 -4.41 10.73
CA GLY A 119 13.74 -5.42 11.49
C GLY A 119 12.28 -5.09 11.80
N VAL A 120 11.79 -3.96 11.31
CA VAL A 120 10.37 -3.61 11.37
C VAL A 120 9.62 -4.28 10.21
N GLY A 121 8.37 -4.64 10.45
CA GLY A 121 7.53 -5.32 9.47
C GLY A 121 7.24 -4.51 8.22
N PRO A 122 6.58 -5.15 7.24
CA PRO A 122 6.43 -4.61 5.88
C PRO A 122 5.51 -3.38 5.78
N TYR A 123 4.69 -3.15 6.76
CA TYR A 123 3.71 -2.07 6.77
C TYR A 123 3.49 -1.58 8.19
N TYR A 124 3.02 -0.38 8.29
CA TYR A 124 2.48 0.13 9.53
C TYR A 124 1.25 0.98 9.19
N GLY A 125 0.15 0.50 9.65
CA GLY A 125 -1.08 1.26 9.65
C GLY A 125 -1.21 1.93 11.01
N GLY A 126 -1.91 2.97 11.07
CA GLY A 126 -2.10 3.64 12.32
C GLY A 126 -3.47 4.26 12.45
N GLY A 127 -3.76 4.82 13.60
CA GLY A 127 -5.01 5.50 13.89
C GLY A 127 -5.33 6.70 12.98
N PHE A 128 -4.56 6.91 11.93
CA PHE A 128 -4.80 7.95 10.94
C PHE A 128 -5.43 7.43 9.65
N SER A 129 -5.51 6.14 9.43
CA SER A 129 -6.08 5.56 8.20
C SER A 129 -7.52 6.00 7.96
N HIS A 130 -8.32 6.13 9.00
CA HIS A 130 -9.69 6.64 8.90
C HIS A 130 -9.80 8.12 8.46
N GLN A 131 -8.67 8.83 8.40
CA GLN A 131 -8.58 10.20 7.88
C GLN A 131 -8.15 10.24 6.40
N GLY A 132 -8.27 9.14 5.67
CA GLY A 132 -7.89 9.06 4.27
C GLY A 132 -6.41 8.84 4.00
N THR A 133 -5.58 8.58 5.02
CA THR A 133 -4.15 8.34 4.88
C THR A 133 -3.80 6.92 5.27
N GLY A 134 -3.14 6.19 4.36
CA GLY A 134 -2.51 4.90 4.63
C GLY A 134 -0.99 5.01 4.63
N TRP A 135 -0.31 4.06 5.27
CA TRP A 135 1.16 3.97 5.30
C TRP A 135 1.63 2.61 4.83
N THR A 136 2.75 2.61 4.16
CA THR A 136 3.44 1.37 3.78
C THR A 136 4.95 1.56 3.85
N CYS A 137 5.64 0.44 4.06
CA CYS A 137 7.10 0.41 4.03
C CYS A 137 7.58 -0.02 2.65
N ASP A 138 8.51 0.75 2.07
CA ASP A 138 9.20 0.32 0.85
C ASP A 138 10.31 -0.68 1.17
N GLN A 139 10.52 -1.61 0.26
CA GLN A 139 11.59 -2.59 0.31
C GLN A 139 12.18 -2.81 -1.08
N GLU A 140 13.48 -3.06 -1.13
CA GLU A 140 14.19 -3.35 -2.37
C GLU A 140 13.61 -4.60 -3.07
N GLY A 141 13.48 -4.52 -4.40
CA GLY A 141 13.00 -5.64 -5.21
C GLY A 141 11.51 -5.96 -5.08
N LEU A 142 10.73 -5.11 -4.45
CA LEU A 142 9.29 -5.32 -4.30
C LEU A 142 8.59 -5.06 -5.64
N ASP A 143 8.00 -6.08 -6.24
CA ASP A 143 7.27 -5.98 -7.52
C ASP A 143 6.19 -7.07 -7.59
N PRO A 144 4.96 -6.79 -8.09
CA PRO A 144 3.96 -7.83 -8.37
C PRO A 144 4.45 -8.93 -9.30
N ALA A 145 5.36 -8.63 -10.23
CA ALA A 145 5.97 -9.63 -11.10
C ALA A 145 6.75 -10.72 -10.36
N SER A 146 7.15 -10.47 -9.12
CA SER A 146 7.86 -11.45 -8.28
C SER A 146 6.95 -12.41 -7.50
N PHE A 147 5.61 -12.33 -7.59
CA PHE A 147 4.71 -13.22 -6.83
C PHE A 147 4.98 -14.72 -7.02
N LEU A 148 5.48 -15.13 -8.18
CA LEU A 148 5.81 -16.52 -8.49
C LEU A 148 7.28 -16.89 -8.21
N ASP A 149 8.08 -15.94 -7.75
CA ASP A 149 9.52 -16.15 -7.52
C ASP A 149 9.74 -17.03 -6.29
N THR A 150 10.43 -18.14 -6.49
CA THR A 150 10.75 -19.15 -5.47
C THR A 150 12.13 -18.98 -4.84
N GLU A 151 12.89 -17.96 -5.28
CA GLU A 151 14.19 -17.65 -4.68
C GLU A 151 14.02 -17.28 -3.20
N MET A 152 14.84 -17.92 -2.35
CA MET A 152 14.79 -17.68 -0.90
C MET A 152 15.52 -16.40 -0.54
N MET A 153 14.89 -15.59 0.29
CA MET A 153 15.45 -14.35 0.81
C MET A 153 15.22 -14.23 2.32
N GLN A 154 15.91 -13.28 2.94
CA GLN A 154 15.62 -12.89 4.31
C GLN A 154 14.45 -11.90 4.31
N GLY A 155 13.28 -12.33 4.75
CA GLY A 155 12.09 -11.51 4.93
C GLY A 155 11.90 -11.16 6.40
N GLY A 156 12.47 -10.07 6.86
CA GLY A 156 12.44 -9.71 8.27
C GLY A 156 13.13 -10.76 9.15
N ARG A 157 12.39 -11.39 10.07
CA ARG A 157 12.93 -12.42 10.98
C ARG A 157 12.95 -13.84 10.39
N PHE A 158 12.33 -14.04 9.24
CA PHE A 158 12.13 -15.37 8.65
C PHE A 158 12.75 -15.44 7.26
N LYS A 159 13.19 -16.64 6.87
CA LYS A 159 13.48 -16.93 5.47
C LYS A 159 12.17 -17.23 4.75
N VAL A 160 11.93 -16.52 3.68
CA VAL A 160 10.73 -16.67 2.84
C VAL A 160 11.14 -16.64 1.37
N THR A 161 10.27 -17.09 0.47
CA THR A 161 10.50 -16.87 -0.95
C THR A 161 10.30 -15.38 -1.29
N ARG A 162 10.95 -14.88 -2.33
CA ARG A 162 10.77 -13.52 -2.83
C ARG A 162 9.28 -13.26 -3.16
N GLY A 163 8.60 -14.24 -3.75
CA GLY A 163 7.17 -14.17 -4.03
C GLY A 163 6.31 -14.03 -2.77
N LYS A 164 6.63 -14.79 -1.71
CA LYS A 164 5.91 -14.64 -0.44
C LYS A 164 6.18 -13.30 0.23
N ASN A 165 7.41 -12.81 0.15
CA ASN A 165 7.76 -11.49 0.63
C ASN A 165 6.96 -10.40 -0.11
N ALA A 166 6.92 -10.45 -1.45
CA ALA A 166 6.11 -9.53 -2.26
C ALA A 166 4.62 -9.58 -1.88
N THR A 167 4.06 -10.78 -1.69
CA THR A 167 2.69 -10.97 -1.18
C THR A 167 2.45 -10.20 0.11
N ILE A 168 3.30 -10.38 1.11
CA ILE A 168 3.13 -9.76 2.43
C ILE A 168 3.18 -8.24 2.33
N TYR A 169 4.14 -7.69 1.58
CA TYR A 169 4.31 -6.23 1.47
C TYR A 169 3.22 -5.58 0.61
N ILE A 170 2.88 -6.17 -0.54
CA ILE A 170 1.86 -5.63 -1.45
C ILE A 170 0.46 -5.83 -0.86
N GLY A 171 0.20 -7.01 -0.27
CA GLY A 171 -1.03 -7.27 0.45
C GLY A 171 -1.21 -6.35 1.66
N GLY A 172 -0.13 -6.10 2.42
CA GLY A 172 -0.13 -5.11 3.50
C GLY A 172 -0.45 -3.71 2.99
N THR A 173 0.14 -3.29 1.87
CA THR A 173 -0.18 -2.00 1.24
C THR A 173 -1.65 -1.92 0.81
N ALA A 174 -2.19 -2.99 0.22
CA ALA A 174 -3.61 -3.05 -0.15
C ALA A 174 -4.53 -2.97 1.08
N HIS A 175 -4.16 -3.62 2.19
CA HIS A 175 -4.86 -3.57 3.47
C HIS A 175 -4.89 -2.14 4.05
N GLU A 176 -3.73 -1.48 4.13
CA GLU A 176 -3.64 -0.11 4.65
C GLU A 176 -4.41 0.90 3.77
N LEU A 177 -4.43 0.69 2.47
CA LEU A 177 -5.30 1.45 1.58
C LEU A 177 -6.78 1.21 1.90
N GLY A 178 -7.18 -0.02 2.24
CA GLY A 178 -8.52 -0.31 2.70
C GLY A 178 -8.92 0.57 3.88
N HIS A 179 -8.05 0.72 4.87
CA HIS A 179 -8.26 1.63 5.99
C HIS A 179 -8.37 3.08 5.55
N SER A 180 -7.53 3.53 4.62
CA SER A 180 -7.61 4.90 4.10
C SER A 180 -8.94 5.17 3.37
N PHE A 181 -9.58 4.14 2.83
CA PHE A 181 -10.91 4.19 2.23
C PHE A 181 -12.05 4.04 3.26
N GLY A 182 -11.72 3.90 4.53
CA GLY A 182 -12.69 3.77 5.62
C GLY A 182 -13.16 2.35 5.90
N LEU A 183 -12.51 1.33 5.37
CA LEU A 183 -12.84 -0.06 5.65
C LEU A 183 -12.28 -0.44 7.04
N PRO A 184 -13.12 -0.94 7.96
CA PRO A 184 -12.65 -1.46 9.25
C PRO A 184 -12.01 -2.84 9.08
N HIS A 185 -11.28 -3.28 10.10
CA HIS A 185 -10.94 -4.70 10.19
C HIS A 185 -12.22 -5.54 10.16
N THR A 186 -12.22 -6.57 9.34
CA THR A 186 -13.21 -7.65 9.48
C THR A 186 -12.80 -8.45 10.69
N GLY A 187 -13.75 -8.74 11.58
CA GLY A 187 -13.49 -9.66 12.69
C GLY A 187 -12.91 -10.93 12.08
N ASP A 188 -11.65 -11.18 12.39
CA ASP A 188 -10.85 -12.25 11.79
C ASP A 188 -11.56 -13.59 11.90
N GLY A 189 -11.16 -14.56 11.08
CA GLY A 189 -11.70 -15.91 11.01
C GLY A 189 -11.89 -16.66 12.33
N TRP A 190 -11.46 -16.07 13.45
CA TRP A 190 -11.84 -16.47 14.80
C TRP A 190 -13.33 -16.28 15.10
N ASN A 191 -13.96 -15.21 14.58
CA ASN A 191 -15.37 -14.90 14.79
C ASN A 191 -16.25 -15.33 13.59
N TYR A 192 -15.65 -15.52 12.42
CA TYR A 192 -16.35 -15.90 11.19
C TYR A 192 -15.50 -16.92 10.40
N PRO A 193 -15.39 -18.17 10.90
CA PRO A 193 -14.52 -19.20 10.27
C PRO A 193 -14.91 -19.50 8.83
N ASP A 194 -16.19 -19.31 8.48
CA ASP A 194 -16.71 -19.56 7.15
C ASP A 194 -16.53 -18.37 6.18
N ALA A 195 -16.13 -17.21 6.66
CA ALA A 195 -15.97 -16.01 5.82
C ALA A 195 -14.66 -15.97 5.02
N GLY A 196 -13.76 -16.94 5.25
CA GLY A 196 -12.44 -16.96 4.62
C GLY A 196 -11.53 -15.83 5.10
N ALA A 197 -10.34 -15.74 4.50
CA ALA A 197 -9.36 -14.71 4.80
C ALA A 197 -9.67 -13.47 3.95
N SER A 198 -10.28 -12.44 4.56
CA SER A 198 -10.51 -11.16 3.87
C SER A 198 -9.25 -10.29 3.87
N LEU A 199 -9.12 -9.40 2.87
CA LEU A 199 -8.04 -8.42 2.81
C LEU A 199 -7.94 -7.57 4.10
N MET A 200 -9.09 -7.20 4.67
CA MET A 200 -9.16 -6.39 5.91
C MET A 200 -9.01 -7.21 7.20
N GLY A 201 -8.64 -8.48 7.09
CA GLY A 201 -8.24 -9.39 8.15
C GLY A 201 -6.86 -9.98 7.84
N HIS A 202 -6.74 -11.31 7.90
CA HIS A 202 -5.49 -12.01 7.58
C HIS A 202 -5.20 -12.19 6.08
N GLY A 203 -6.14 -11.83 5.20
CA GLY A 203 -6.01 -12.02 3.76
C GLY A 203 -4.92 -11.17 3.09
N ASN A 204 -4.41 -10.15 3.77
CA ASN A 204 -3.25 -9.41 3.32
C ASN A 204 -2.01 -10.32 3.16
N SER A 205 -1.87 -11.35 3.98
CA SER A 205 -0.74 -12.30 3.91
C SER A 205 -0.91 -13.39 2.85
N THR A 206 -2.07 -13.46 2.21
CA THR A 206 -2.40 -14.40 1.12
C THR A 206 -2.65 -13.68 -0.21
N TYR A 207 -2.43 -12.39 -0.26
CA TYR A 207 -2.56 -11.57 -1.47
C TYR A 207 -1.72 -12.16 -2.62
N GLY A 208 -2.37 -12.48 -3.75
CA GLY A 208 -1.71 -13.13 -4.90
C GLY A 208 -1.38 -14.62 -4.72
N ASP A 209 -1.80 -15.28 -3.63
CA ASP A 209 -1.59 -16.72 -3.44
C ASP A 209 -2.28 -17.56 -4.52
N GLU A 210 -3.41 -17.10 -5.05
CA GLU A 210 -4.11 -17.74 -6.16
C GLU A 210 -3.23 -17.86 -7.40
N LEU A 211 -2.36 -16.88 -7.65
CA LEU A 211 -1.42 -16.92 -8.78
C LEU A 211 -0.38 -18.04 -8.63
N ARG A 212 -0.06 -18.44 -7.40
CA ARG A 212 0.89 -19.52 -7.11
C ARG A 212 0.22 -20.90 -7.19
N HIS A 213 -1.09 -20.97 -7.12
CA HIS A 213 -1.84 -22.22 -7.15
C HIS A 213 -2.33 -22.60 -8.55
N GLU A 214 -2.45 -21.66 -9.47
CA GLU A 214 -2.89 -21.89 -10.85
C GLU A 214 -1.89 -22.72 -11.70
N GLY A 215 -0.74 -23.03 -11.18
CA GLY A 215 0.32 -23.86 -11.82
C GLY A 215 0.46 -25.27 -11.26
N LYS A 216 -0.51 -25.79 -10.50
CA LYS A 216 -0.47 -27.15 -9.93
C LYS A 216 -1.45 -28.08 -10.59
#